data_ae82d9f6e345c1f8dc8cd62f4f9b7d14
#
_entry.id   ae82d9f6e345c1f8dc8cd62f4f9b7d14
#
_cell.length_a   1.000
_cell.length_b   1.000
_cell.length_c   1.000
_cell.angle_alpha   90.00
_cell.angle_beta   90.00
_cell.angle_gamma   90.00
#
_symmetry.space_group_name_H-M   'P 1'
#
loop_
_entity.id
_entity.type
_entity.pdbx_description
1 polymer ?
#
loop_
_entity_poly.entity_id
_entity_poly.type
_entity_poly.pdbx_seq_one_letter_code
_entity_poly.pdbx_strand_id
1 'polypeptide(L)'
;MEPLWSEAHAHEERQKDELLELVWLSIETGSASARDLLDDPRTAEHLERPREVMKSAIAEGLLRETGEQLELTEKGRNRAKAIIRRNRLTLRLFHDLLDLPGGAATAPACALEHELSPEATEAICTLLGHPRLDPEGRRIPRGPCCRSATRKVGPLVVPLAELGVGQDGRVCYMTTKFHERYERLSTFGLVPGAVFRLHQRLPSYVLEMAGTTIAIDEEIASEIFVAPRQQREG
;
A
#
# COMPACT_ATOMS: atom_id res chain seq x y z
N MET A 1 -2.83 -5.56 30.96
CA MET A 1 -1.52 -6.26 30.96
C MET A 1 -1.72 -7.49 30.09
N GLU A 2 -1.35 -7.40 28.82
CA GLU A 2 -1.38 -8.56 27.92
C GLU A 2 -0.34 -9.58 28.39
N PRO A 3 -0.64 -10.86 28.32
CA PRO A 3 0.27 -11.88 28.81
C PRO A 3 1.53 -11.96 27.94
N LEU A 4 2.71 -12.05 28.59
CA LEU A 4 4.03 -12.13 27.95
C LEU A 4 4.15 -13.23 26.87
N TRP A 5 3.30 -14.27 26.94
CA TRP A 5 3.24 -15.32 25.91
C TRP A 5 2.63 -14.84 24.59
N SER A 6 1.83 -13.76 24.57
CA SER A 6 1.27 -13.19 23.34
C SER A 6 2.32 -12.45 22.53
N GLU A 7 3.24 -11.73 23.19
CA GLU A 7 4.34 -11.02 22.51
C GLU A 7 5.36 -12.00 21.93
N ALA A 8 5.72 -13.06 22.68
CA ALA A 8 6.62 -14.09 22.19
C ALA A 8 6.04 -14.84 20.97
N HIS A 9 4.75 -15.13 20.98
CA HIS A 9 4.07 -15.77 19.86
C HIS A 9 4.01 -14.84 18.63
N ALA A 10 3.67 -13.57 18.84
CA ALA A 10 3.65 -12.58 17.76
C ALA A 10 5.05 -12.41 17.13
N HIS A 11 6.09 -12.42 17.95
CA HIS A 11 7.48 -12.36 17.48
C HIS A 11 7.84 -13.61 16.64
N GLU A 12 7.48 -14.82 17.13
CA GLU A 12 7.72 -16.06 16.37
C GLU A 12 6.99 -16.06 15.02
N GLU A 13 5.75 -15.62 14.98
CA GLU A 13 4.99 -15.52 13.73
C GLU A 13 5.62 -14.53 12.76
N ARG A 14 6.12 -13.40 13.24
CA ARG A 14 6.86 -12.43 12.44
C ARG A 14 8.14 -13.02 11.86
N GLN A 15 8.91 -13.77 12.66
CA GLN A 15 10.11 -14.45 12.19
C GLN A 15 9.80 -15.48 11.07
N LYS A 16 8.64 -16.16 11.14
CA LYS A 16 8.18 -17.04 10.05
C LYS A 16 7.79 -16.25 8.81
N ASP A 17 7.17 -15.08 8.97
CA ASP A 17 6.81 -14.20 7.86
C ASP A 17 8.06 -13.74 7.11
N GLU A 18 9.08 -13.27 7.81
CA GLU A 18 10.39 -12.88 7.26
C GLU A 18 11.04 -14.06 6.49
N LEU A 19 11.03 -15.26 7.08
CA LEU A 19 11.54 -16.44 6.41
C LEU A 19 10.80 -16.75 5.10
N LEU A 20 9.47 -16.68 5.11
CA LEU A 20 8.65 -16.94 3.92
C LEU A 20 8.88 -15.91 2.82
N GLU A 21 9.11 -14.66 3.19
CA GLU A 21 9.50 -13.60 2.25
C GLU A 21 10.86 -13.89 1.62
N LEU A 22 11.87 -14.21 2.42
CA LEU A 22 13.21 -14.56 1.92
C LEU A 22 13.17 -15.77 0.97
N VAL A 23 12.39 -16.81 1.30
CA VAL A 23 12.19 -17.97 0.40
C VAL A 23 11.50 -17.54 -0.90
N TRP A 24 10.48 -16.68 -0.82
CA TRP A 24 9.81 -16.15 -2.03
C TRP A 24 10.78 -15.38 -2.92
N LEU A 25 11.57 -14.48 -2.35
CA LEU A 25 12.55 -13.69 -3.09
C LEU A 25 13.64 -14.57 -3.71
N SER A 26 14.08 -15.61 -3.00
CA SER A 26 15.04 -16.59 -3.54
C SER A 26 14.46 -17.37 -4.70
N ILE A 27 13.19 -17.76 -4.66
CA ILE A 27 12.49 -18.40 -5.79
C ILE A 27 12.42 -17.46 -7.00
N GLU A 28 12.11 -16.18 -6.79
CA GLU A 28 12.06 -15.19 -7.88
C GLU A 28 13.44 -14.99 -8.56
N THR A 29 14.53 -15.15 -7.82
CA THR A 29 15.91 -15.05 -8.36
C THR A 29 16.46 -16.37 -8.88
N GLY A 30 15.72 -17.48 -8.74
CA GLY A 30 16.08 -18.78 -9.31
C GLY A 30 16.91 -19.67 -8.38
N SER A 31 17.13 -19.31 -7.12
CA SER A 31 17.77 -20.14 -6.10
C SER A 31 16.91 -20.20 -4.84
N ALA A 32 16.55 -21.40 -4.42
CA ALA A 32 15.78 -21.64 -3.19
C ALA A 32 16.36 -22.84 -2.42
N SER A 33 17.70 -22.94 -2.37
CA SER A 33 18.38 -23.92 -1.54
C SER A 33 18.32 -23.49 -0.07
N ALA A 34 18.02 -24.45 0.83
CA ALA A 34 18.01 -24.19 2.26
C ALA A 34 19.38 -23.71 2.76
N ARG A 35 20.46 -24.19 2.15
CA ARG A 35 21.83 -23.79 2.49
C ARG A 35 22.10 -22.36 2.03
N ASP A 36 21.78 -22.03 0.76
CA ASP A 36 22.02 -20.70 0.22
C ASP A 36 21.22 -19.64 0.99
N LEU A 37 20.00 -19.98 1.42
CA LEU A 37 19.18 -19.12 2.24
C LEU A 37 19.80 -18.86 3.62
N LEU A 38 20.35 -19.90 4.28
CA LEU A 38 21.00 -19.76 5.58
C LEU A 38 22.31 -18.98 5.51
N ASP A 39 23.01 -19.02 4.37
CA ASP A 39 24.25 -18.32 4.12
C ASP A 39 24.02 -16.89 3.56
N ASP A 40 22.77 -16.52 3.23
CA ASP A 40 22.42 -15.19 2.73
C ASP A 40 22.52 -14.14 3.86
N PRO A 41 23.27 -13.04 3.67
CA PRO A 41 23.39 -11.97 4.68
C PRO A 41 22.05 -11.41 5.14
N ARG A 42 21.05 -11.36 4.26
CA ARG A 42 19.68 -10.88 4.60
C ARG A 42 19.04 -11.78 5.66
N THR A 43 19.33 -13.07 5.64
CA THR A 43 18.79 -13.99 6.64
C THR A 43 19.31 -13.66 8.03
N ALA A 44 20.58 -13.31 8.19
CA ALA A 44 21.15 -12.89 9.46
C ALA A 44 20.65 -11.53 9.93
N GLU A 45 20.25 -10.65 8.99
CA GLU A 45 19.67 -9.35 9.29
C GLU A 45 18.24 -9.44 9.82
N HIS A 46 17.43 -10.37 9.27
CA HIS A 46 16.00 -10.47 9.55
C HIS A 46 15.62 -11.59 10.52
N LEU A 47 16.45 -12.62 10.67
CA LEU A 47 16.14 -13.79 11.49
C LEU A 47 17.15 -13.97 12.64
N GLU A 48 16.65 -14.02 13.86
CA GLU A 48 17.48 -14.26 15.05
C GLU A 48 18.01 -15.68 15.12
N ARG A 49 17.16 -16.68 14.78
CA ARG A 49 17.45 -18.12 14.83
C ARG A 49 16.98 -18.83 13.56
N PRO A 50 17.63 -18.60 12.42
CA PRO A 50 17.12 -19.04 11.12
C PRO A 50 16.80 -20.53 11.03
N ARG A 51 17.65 -21.38 11.63
CA ARG A 51 17.47 -22.84 11.61
C ARG A 51 16.26 -23.29 12.44
N GLU A 52 15.99 -22.63 13.57
CA GLU A 52 14.84 -22.96 14.44
C GLU A 52 13.54 -22.50 13.78
N VAL A 53 13.52 -21.29 13.20
CA VAL A 53 12.38 -20.73 12.46
C VAL A 53 12.05 -21.62 11.26
N MET A 54 13.08 -22.08 10.51
CA MET A 54 12.89 -22.99 9.38
C MET A 54 12.26 -24.32 9.81
N LYS A 55 12.75 -24.93 10.89
CA LYS A 55 12.17 -26.16 11.44
C LYS A 55 10.72 -25.97 11.87
N SER A 56 10.41 -24.86 12.53
CA SER A 56 9.04 -24.52 12.95
C SER A 56 8.13 -24.34 11.72
N ALA A 57 8.57 -23.61 10.70
CA ALA A 57 7.83 -23.40 9.47
C ALA A 57 7.58 -24.72 8.68
N ILE A 58 8.53 -25.65 8.69
CA ILE A 58 8.34 -26.97 8.09
C ILE A 58 7.34 -27.80 8.91
N ALA A 59 7.46 -27.81 10.24
CA ALA A 59 6.54 -28.53 11.12
C ALA A 59 5.09 -28.05 11.01
N GLU A 60 4.90 -26.75 10.74
CA GLU A 60 3.57 -26.14 10.51
C GLU A 60 3.06 -26.33 9.08
N GLY A 61 3.85 -26.95 8.21
CA GLY A 61 3.50 -27.19 6.83
C GLY A 61 3.47 -25.91 5.98
N LEU A 62 4.27 -24.91 6.32
CA LEU A 62 4.49 -23.72 5.49
C LEU A 62 5.57 -23.94 4.44
N LEU A 63 6.59 -24.69 4.82
CA LEU A 63 7.72 -25.07 3.97
C LEU A 63 7.82 -26.58 3.85
N ARG A 64 8.50 -27.02 2.79
CA ARG A 64 8.85 -28.43 2.55
C ARG A 64 10.28 -28.49 2.01
N GLU A 65 11.07 -29.41 2.53
CA GLU A 65 12.37 -29.76 1.96
C GLU A 65 12.21 -30.87 0.92
N THR A 66 12.79 -30.68 -0.25
CA THR A 66 12.86 -31.66 -1.33
C THR A 66 14.32 -31.77 -1.77
N GLY A 67 15.06 -32.72 -1.18
CA GLY A 67 16.52 -32.77 -1.33
C GLY A 67 17.18 -31.56 -0.69
N GLU A 68 17.96 -30.80 -1.45
CA GLU A 68 18.59 -29.57 -0.99
C GLU A 68 17.71 -28.32 -1.21
N GLN A 69 16.57 -28.48 -1.87
CA GLN A 69 15.66 -27.36 -2.19
C GLN A 69 14.63 -27.15 -1.09
N LEU A 70 14.35 -25.88 -0.79
CA LEU A 70 13.30 -25.44 0.10
C LEU A 70 12.13 -24.91 -0.72
N GLU A 71 10.97 -25.50 -0.56
CA GLU A 71 9.78 -25.15 -1.32
C GLU A 71 8.68 -24.59 -0.41
N LEU A 72 7.98 -23.56 -0.91
CA LEU A 72 6.74 -23.10 -0.30
C LEU A 72 5.62 -24.12 -0.57
N THR A 73 4.98 -24.63 0.48
CA THR A 73 3.73 -25.36 0.33
C THR A 73 2.61 -24.43 -0.17
N GLU A 74 1.43 -24.95 -0.47
CA GLU A 74 0.29 -24.09 -0.83
C GLU A 74 -0.06 -23.10 0.32
N LYS A 75 -0.06 -23.58 1.56
CA LYS A 75 -0.26 -22.76 2.76
C LYS A 75 0.80 -21.68 2.89
N GLY A 76 2.09 -22.06 2.77
CA GLY A 76 3.21 -21.13 2.83
C GLY A 76 3.20 -20.12 1.69
N ARG A 77 2.90 -20.56 0.46
CA ARG A 77 2.78 -19.68 -0.72
C ARG A 77 1.69 -18.64 -0.56
N ASN A 78 0.53 -19.01 -0.02
CA ASN A 78 -0.57 -18.06 0.22
C ASN A 78 -0.19 -17.03 1.28
N ARG A 79 0.52 -17.45 2.35
CA ARG A 79 1.02 -16.56 3.39
C ARG A 79 2.11 -15.63 2.87
N ALA A 80 3.14 -16.15 2.22
CA ALA A 80 4.20 -15.37 1.57
C ALA A 80 3.65 -14.36 0.57
N LYS A 81 2.68 -14.78 -0.27
CA LYS A 81 2.01 -13.91 -1.23
C LYS A 81 1.35 -12.70 -0.58
N ALA A 82 0.76 -12.87 0.60
CA ALA A 82 0.13 -11.77 1.33
C ALA A 82 1.17 -10.78 1.86
N ILE A 83 2.31 -11.27 2.38
CA ILE A 83 3.42 -10.46 2.88
C ILE A 83 4.03 -9.65 1.73
N ILE A 84 4.49 -10.33 0.68
CA ILE A 84 5.07 -9.70 -0.51
C ILE A 84 4.15 -8.66 -1.13
N ARG A 85 2.83 -8.92 -1.10
CA ARG A 85 1.87 -7.94 -1.59
C ARG A 85 1.85 -6.69 -0.72
N ARG A 86 1.82 -6.83 0.60
CA ARG A 86 1.85 -5.70 1.55
C ARG A 86 3.12 -4.88 1.38
N ASN A 87 4.28 -5.54 1.37
CA ASN A 87 5.58 -4.89 1.16
C ASN A 87 5.59 -4.06 -0.13
N ARG A 88 5.32 -4.69 -1.29
CA ARG A 88 5.41 -4.03 -2.59
C ARG A 88 4.38 -2.92 -2.81
N LEU A 89 3.20 -3.03 -2.21
CA LEU A 89 2.20 -1.95 -2.20
C LEU A 89 2.63 -0.79 -1.31
N THR A 90 3.27 -1.07 -0.18
CA THR A 90 3.81 -0.04 0.71
C THR A 90 4.97 0.70 0.07
N LEU A 91 5.87 -0.01 -0.62
CA LEU A 91 6.93 0.60 -1.43
C LEU A 91 6.36 1.55 -2.49
N ARG A 92 5.30 1.14 -3.21
CA ARG A 92 4.60 1.99 -4.18
C ARG A 92 3.97 3.21 -3.51
N LEU A 93 3.33 3.03 -2.34
CA LEU A 93 2.73 4.12 -1.59
C LEU A 93 3.77 5.17 -1.20
N PHE A 94 4.90 4.72 -0.67
CA PHE A 94 5.99 5.62 -0.26
C PHE A 94 6.65 6.32 -1.45
N HIS A 95 6.90 5.59 -2.53
CA HIS A 95 7.52 6.14 -3.72
C HIS A 95 6.59 7.10 -4.46
N ASP A 96 5.34 6.68 -4.77
CA ASP A 96 4.47 7.42 -5.70
C ASP A 96 3.70 8.57 -5.04
N LEU A 97 3.36 8.45 -3.74
CA LEU A 97 2.56 9.45 -3.04
C LEU A 97 3.35 10.28 -2.03
N LEU A 98 4.40 9.70 -1.43
CA LEU A 98 5.23 10.41 -0.44
C LEU A 98 6.56 10.87 -1.02
N ASP A 99 6.84 10.58 -2.31
CA ASP A 99 8.06 10.94 -3.02
C ASP A 99 9.35 10.53 -2.29
N LEU A 100 9.29 9.41 -1.56
CA LEU A 100 10.45 8.87 -0.87
C LEU A 100 11.35 8.13 -1.86
N PRO A 101 12.66 8.43 -1.88
CA PRO A 101 13.60 7.68 -2.72
C PRO A 101 13.65 6.21 -2.29
N GLY A 102 13.87 5.29 -3.25
CA GLY A 102 13.76 3.84 -3.04
C GLY A 102 14.50 3.33 -1.81
N GLY A 103 15.74 3.78 -1.56
CA GLY A 103 16.51 3.38 -0.38
C GLY A 103 15.92 3.83 0.95
N ALA A 104 15.24 4.98 0.99
CA ALA A 104 14.59 5.48 2.20
C ALA A 104 13.23 4.80 2.46
N ALA A 105 12.61 4.21 1.44
CA ALA A 105 11.32 3.56 1.53
C ALA A 105 11.41 2.10 2.04
N THR A 106 12.55 1.43 1.87
CA THR A 106 12.69 -0.01 2.11
C THR A 106 12.46 -0.40 3.57
N ALA A 107 13.19 0.18 4.51
CA ALA A 107 13.08 -0.16 5.93
C ALA A 107 11.68 0.18 6.52
N PRO A 108 11.09 1.37 6.25
CA PRO A 108 9.72 1.65 6.68
C PRO A 108 8.68 0.73 6.04
N ALA A 109 8.87 0.30 4.79
CA ALA A 109 7.95 -0.62 4.11
C ALA A 109 7.96 -2.00 4.76
N CYS A 110 9.15 -2.53 5.07
CA CYS A 110 9.33 -3.79 5.78
C CYS A 110 8.69 -3.76 7.17
N ALA A 111 8.84 -2.68 7.93
CA ALA A 111 8.20 -2.53 9.23
C ALA A 111 6.67 -2.50 9.13
N LEU A 112 6.13 -1.76 8.15
CA LEU A 112 4.69 -1.55 8.01
C LEU A 112 3.93 -2.77 7.47
N GLU A 113 4.56 -3.63 6.68
CA GLU A 113 3.89 -4.79 6.05
C GLU A 113 3.34 -5.79 7.07
N HIS A 114 3.97 -5.90 8.24
CA HIS A 114 3.52 -6.79 9.32
C HIS A 114 2.30 -6.24 10.06
N GLU A 115 2.11 -4.92 10.06
CA GLU A 115 1.02 -4.22 10.76
C GLU A 115 -0.22 -3.99 9.88
N LEU A 116 -0.09 -4.12 8.55
CA LEU A 116 -1.19 -3.86 7.63
C LEU A 116 -2.23 -4.99 7.65
N SER A 117 -3.48 -4.63 7.96
CA SER A 117 -4.61 -5.53 7.79
C SER A 117 -4.90 -5.85 6.31
N PRO A 118 -5.61 -6.94 6.01
CA PRO A 118 -6.07 -7.22 4.64
C PRO A 118 -6.88 -6.06 4.04
N GLU A 119 -7.75 -5.43 4.83
CA GLU A 119 -8.61 -4.32 4.40
C GLU A 119 -7.78 -3.08 4.07
N ALA A 120 -6.79 -2.74 4.91
CA ALA A 120 -5.86 -1.65 4.66
C ALA A 120 -5.03 -1.91 3.39
N THR A 121 -4.58 -3.15 3.20
CA THR A 121 -3.85 -3.58 1.99
C THR A 121 -4.69 -3.42 0.72
N GLU A 122 -5.97 -3.79 0.78
CA GLU A 122 -6.90 -3.62 -0.35
C GLU A 122 -7.18 -2.14 -0.63
N ALA A 123 -7.34 -1.33 0.42
CA ALA A 123 -7.52 0.12 0.30
C ALA A 123 -6.30 0.80 -0.36
N ILE A 124 -5.08 0.46 0.09
CA ILE A 124 -3.83 0.96 -0.52
C ILE A 124 -3.75 0.53 -1.99
N CYS A 125 -4.01 -0.75 -2.28
CA CYS A 125 -3.97 -1.26 -3.65
C CYS A 125 -4.95 -0.51 -4.56
N THR A 126 -6.15 -0.21 -4.06
CA THR A 126 -7.19 0.50 -4.81
C THR A 126 -6.83 1.97 -4.96
N LEU A 127 -6.30 2.61 -3.91
CA LEU A 127 -5.78 3.99 -3.95
C LEU A 127 -4.72 4.16 -5.05
N LEU A 128 -3.82 3.19 -5.18
CA LEU A 128 -2.75 3.17 -6.19
C LEU A 128 -3.21 2.71 -7.59
N GLY A 129 -4.50 2.47 -7.81
CA GLY A 129 -5.03 2.04 -9.11
C GLY A 129 -4.67 0.60 -9.49
N HIS A 130 -4.52 -0.30 -8.52
CA HIS A 130 -4.18 -1.72 -8.70
C HIS A 130 -2.86 -1.96 -9.45
N PRO A 131 -1.73 -1.40 -8.98
CA PRO A 131 -0.46 -1.49 -9.66
C PRO A 131 -0.04 -2.96 -9.84
N ARG A 132 0.64 -3.24 -10.95
CA ARG A 132 1.13 -4.59 -11.29
C ARG A 132 2.57 -4.81 -10.89
N LEU A 133 3.33 -3.72 -10.80
CA LEU A 133 4.77 -3.73 -10.50
C LEU A 133 5.04 -2.75 -9.34
N ASP A 134 6.03 -3.09 -8.53
CA ASP A 134 6.59 -2.17 -7.53
C ASP A 134 7.57 -1.17 -8.20
N PRO A 135 8.15 -0.22 -7.46
CA PRO A 135 9.10 0.73 -8.04
C PRO A 135 10.35 0.10 -8.66
N GLU A 136 10.69 -1.11 -8.23
CA GLU A 136 11.85 -1.88 -8.74
C GLU A 136 11.49 -2.80 -9.92
N GLY A 137 10.25 -2.76 -10.40
CA GLY A 137 9.78 -3.58 -11.51
C GLY A 137 9.37 -5.01 -11.14
N ARG A 138 9.35 -5.38 -9.86
CA ARG A 138 8.92 -6.71 -9.40
C ARG A 138 7.39 -6.81 -9.38
N ARG A 139 6.85 -7.99 -9.65
CA ARG A 139 5.40 -8.20 -9.74
C ARG A 139 4.71 -8.11 -8.38
N ILE A 140 3.68 -7.26 -8.26
CA ILE A 140 2.80 -7.21 -7.09
C ILE A 140 1.75 -8.33 -7.21
N PRO A 141 1.69 -9.28 -6.26
CA PRO A 141 0.69 -10.32 -6.27
C PRO A 141 -0.73 -9.76 -6.24
N ARG A 142 -1.63 -10.28 -7.08
CA ARG A 142 -3.02 -9.83 -7.13
C ARG A 142 -3.82 -10.30 -5.92
N GLY A 143 -4.63 -9.40 -5.35
CA GLY A 143 -5.56 -9.69 -4.26
C GLY A 143 -7.03 -9.66 -4.70
N PRO A 144 -7.97 -9.83 -3.75
CA PRO A 144 -9.41 -9.79 -4.02
C PRO A 144 -9.87 -8.51 -4.72
N CYS A 145 -9.44 -7.34 -4.26
CA CYS A 145 -9.74 -6.03 -4.85
C CYS A 145 -9.37 -5.94 -6.34
N CYS A 146 -8.26 -6.59 -6.77
CA CYS A 146 -7.84 -6.58 -8.17
C CYS A 146 -8.77 -7.41 -9.08
N ARG A 147 -9.50 -8.39 -8.53
CA ARG A 147 -10.48 -9.20 -9.27
C ARG A 147 -11.81 -8.47 -9.44
N SER A 148 -12.18 -7.70 -8.43
CA SER A 148 -13.39 -6.86 -8.44
C SER A 148 -13.22 -5.62 -9.33
N ALA A 149 -11.99 -5.14 -9.54
CA ALA A 149 -11.63 -3.97 -10.33
C ALA A 149 -11.93 -4.09 -11.85
N THR A 150 -12.31 -5.27 -12.34
CA THR A 150 -12.82 -5.45 -13.72
C THR A 150 -14.17 -4.78 -13.95
N ARG A 151 -14.87 -4.35 -12.88
CA ARG A 151 -16.03 -3.46 -12.95
C ARG A 151 -15.54 -2.03 -12.66
N LYS A 152 -15.36 -1.21 -13.72
CA LYS A 152 -15.22 0.27 -13.73
C LYS A 152 -14.97 0.92 -12.36
N VAL A 153 -13.82 0.70 -11.77
CA VAL A 153 -13.36 1.52 -10.66
C VAL A 153 -12.45 2.56 -11.30
N GLY A 154 -12.95 3.78 -11.43
CA GLY A 154 -12.11 4.95 -11.68
C GLY A 154 -11.10 5.09 -10.52
N PRO A 155 -10.02 5.83 -10.70
CA PRO A 155 -9.06 6.09 -9.63
C PRO A 155 -9.80 6.63 -8.40
N LEU A 156 -9.44 6.10 -7.21
CA LEU A 156 -10.06 6.53 -5.94
C LEU A 156 -9.75 7.98 -5.60
N VAL A 157 -8.65 8.49 -6.12
CA VAL A 157 -8.21 9.88 -5.95
C VAL A 157 -7.80 10.41 -7.33
N VAL A 158 -8.36 11.54 -7.70
CA VAL A 158 -8.06 12.24 -8.95
C VAL A 158 -7.73 13.69 -8.66
N PRO A 159 -6.97 14.38 -9.51
CA PRO A 159 -6.92 15.84 -9.48
C PRO A 159 -8.35 16.41 -9.55
N LEU A 160 -8.64 17.46 -8.79
CA LEU A 160 -9.93 18.13 -8.84
C LEU A 160 -10.25 18.60 -10.25
N ALA A 161 -9.23 18.96 -11.01
CA ALA A 161 -9.34 19.31 -12.42
C ALA A 161 -9.97 18.21 -13.30
N GLU A 162 -9.91 16.96 -12.90
CA GLU A 162 -10.49 15.82 -13.63
C GLU A 162 -11.91 15.47 -13.15
N LEU A 163 -12.36 16.04 -12.02
CA LEU A 163 -13.70 15.77 -11.49
C LEU A 163 -14.78 16.31 -12.44
N GLY A 164 -15.85 15.55 -12.61
CA GLY A 164 -16.99 15.96 -13.43
C GLY A 164 -17.87 17.02 -12.75
N VAL A 165 -18.44 17.93 -13.54
CA VAL A 165 -19.43 18.91 -13.04
C VAL A 165 -20.63 18.17 -12.45
N GLY A 166 -21.11 18.65 -11.31
CA GLY A 166 -22.22 18.06 -10.54
C GLY A 166 -21.79 16.91 -9.60
N GLN A 167 -20.54 16.50 -9.64
CA GLN A 167 -20.02 15.49 -8.73
C GLN A 167 -19.65 16.06 -7.37
N ASP A 168 -19.90 15.25 -6.34
CA ASP A 168 -19.40 15.50 -4.99
C ASP A 168 -17.99 14.90 -4.85
N GLY A 169 -17.13 15.60 -4.12
CA GLY A 169 -15.78 15.17 -3.83
C GLY A 169 -15.39 15.40 -2.38
N ARG A 170 -14.39 14.66 -1.92
CA ARG A 170 -13.74 14.92 -0.64
C ARG A 170 -12.26 15.18 -0.89
N VAL A 171 -11.75 16.29 -0.38
CA VAL A 171 -10.32 16.61 -0.48
C VAL A 171 -9.52 15.55 0.27
N CYS A 172 -8.55 14.93 -0.40
CA CYS A 172 -7.64 13.96 0.18
C CYS A 172 -6.34 14.63 0.63
N TYR A 173 -5.69 15.33 -0.28
CA TYR A 173 -4.47 16.09 -0.02
C TYR A 173 -4.28 17.17 -1.09
N MET A 174 -3.33 18.06 -0.84
CA MET A 174 -2.93 19.13 -1.76
C MET A 174 -1.41 19.11 -1.91
N THR A 175 -0.93 19.28 -3.15
CA THR A 175 0.50 19.27 -3.49
C THR A 175 1.09 20.66 -3.72
N THR A 176 0.34 21.71 -3.32
CA THR A 176 0.78 23.09 -3.56
C THR A 176 2.16 23.35 -2.92
N LYS A 177 3.07 23.83 -3.72
CA LYS A 177 4.42 24.22 -3.29
C LYS A 177 4.47 25.59 -2.60
N PHE A 178 3.38 26.33 -2.62
CA PHE A 178 3.30 27.68 -2.10
C PHE A 178 2.48 27.70 -0.80
N HIS A 179 3.18 27.91 0.31
CA HIS A 179 2.55 27.97 1.64
C HIS A 179 1.41 28.96 1.73
N GLU A 180 1.55 30.13 1.12
CA GLU A 180 0.50 31.18 1.07
C GLU A 180 -0.77 30.71 0.36
N ARG A 181 -0.67 29.89 -0.69
CA ARG A 181 -1.83 29.30 -1.38
C ARG A 181 -2.57 28.34 -0.45
N TYR A 182 -1.81 27.49 0.25
CA TYR A 182 -2.39 26.55 1.21
C TYR A 182 -3.14 27.29 2.32
N GLU A 183 -2.55 28.32 2.91
CA GLU A 183 -3.20 29.13 3.95
C GLU A 183 -4.48 29.78 3.45
N ARG A 184 -4.48 30.38 2.26
CA ARG A 184 -5.68 30.99 1.67
C ARG A 184 -6.78 29.95 1.42
N LEU A 185 -6.47 28.81 0.84
CA LEU A 185 -7.45 27.74 0.61
C LEU A 185 -8.02 27.22 1.94
N SER A 186 -7.17 27.08 2.94
CA SER A 186 -7.55 26.64 4.29
C SER A 186 -8.50 27.64 4.97
N THR A 187 -8.28 28.95 4.78
CA THR A 187 -9.15 30.01 5.30
C THR A 187 -10.58 29.91 4.75
N PHE A 188 -10.74 29.43 3.52
CA PHE A 188 -12.03 29.16 2.91
C PHE A 188 -12.60 27.76 3.23
N GLY A 189 -11.92 26.99 4.09
CA GLY A 189 -12.34 25.64 4.48
C GLY A 189 -11.96 24.54 3.50
N LEU A 190 -11.18 24.84 2.46
CA LEU A 190 -10.67 23.82 1.54
C LEU A 190 -9.41 23.18 2.16
N VAL A 191 -9.64 22.15 2.97
CA VAL A 191 -8.61 21.41 3.72
C VAL A 191 -8.79 19.91 3.49
N PRO A 192 -7.77 19.08 3.74
CA PRO A 192 -7.95 17.63 3.72
C PRO A 192 -9.13 17.18 4.58
N GLY A 193 -10.01 16.35 4.01
CA GLY A 193 -11.26 15.94 4.62
C GLY A 193 -12.49 16.77 4.23
N ALA A 194 -12.33 18.00 3.71
CA ALA A 194 -13.45 18.84 3.28
C ALA A 194 -14.25 18.17 2.17
N VAL A 195 -15.57 18.24 2.27
CA VAL A 195 -16.52 17.74 1.27
C VAL A 195 -17.07 18.92 0.49
N PHE A 196 -17.11 18.78 -0.81
CA PHE A 196 -17.58 19.82 -1.72
C PHE A 196 -18.36 19.23 -2.88
N ARG A 197 -19.10 20.09 -3.60
CA ARG A 197 -19.73 19.84 -4.88
C ARG A 197 -19.10 20.70 -5.96
N LEU A 198 -18.72 20.11 -7.09
CA LEU A 198 -18.22 20.87 -8.24
C LEU A 198 -19.39 21.35 -9.10
N HIS A 199 -19.61 22.64 -9.14
CA HIS A 199 -20.69 23.25 -9.92
C HIS A 199 -20.28 23.61 -11.34
N GLN A 200 -19.02 24.05 -11.52
CA GLN A 200 -18.55 24.60 -12.79
C GLN A 200 -17.05 24.33 -12.96
N ARG A 201 -16.60 24.23 -14.23
CA ARG A 201 -15.19 24.11 -14.57
C ARG A 201 -14.63 25.29 -15.37
N LEU A 202 -15.46 25.99 -16.11
CA LEU A 202 -15.03 27.09 -16.98
C LEU A 202 -15.90 28.35 -16.68
N PRO A 203 -15.31 29.56 -16.62
CA PRO A 203 -13.88 29.89 -16.79
C PRO A 203 -13.01 29.54 -15.56
N SER A 204 -13.61 29.17 -14.45
CA SER A 204 -12.96 28.73 -13.20
C SER A 204 -13.70 27.55 -12.60
N TYR A 205 -13.02 26.80 -11.75
CA TYR A 205 -13.63 25.71 -10.97
C TYR A 205 -14.39 26.29 -9.79
N VAL A 206 -15.72 26.15 -9.79
CA VAL A 206 -16.59 26.63 -8.74
C VAL A 206 -17.00 25.48 -7.83
N LEU A 207 -16.60 25.56 -6.57
CA LEU A 207 -16.85 24.58 -5.54
C LEU A 207 -17.82 25.13 -4.50
N GLU A 208 -18.82 24.35 -4.13
CA GLU A 208 -19.71 24.63 -3.00
C GLU A 208 -19.35 23.73 -1.82
N MET A 209 -19.13 24.33 -0.66
CA MET A 209 -18.77 23.67 0.60
C MET A 209 -19.49 24.32 1.76
N ALA A 210 -20.24 23.55 2.57
CA ALA A 210 -20.84 23.99 3.84
C ALA A 210 -21.39 25.43 3.83
N GLY A 211 -22.06 25.84 2.73
CA GLY A 211 -22.64 27.18 2.56
C GLY A 211 -21.69 28.26 2.04
N THR A 212 -20.47 27.90 1.68
CA THR A 212 -19.48 28.79 1.04
C THR A 212 -19.22 28.35 -0.40
N THR A 213 -19.19 29.31 -1.31
CA THR A 213 -18.81 29.07 -2.72
C THR A 213 -17.45 29.68 -2.96
N ILE A 214 -16.52 28.90 -3.52
CA ILE A 214 -15.18 29.35 -3.89
C ILE A 214 -14.93 29.10 -5.36
N ALA A 215 -14.22 30.02 -5.99
CA ALA A 215 -13.74 29.86 -7.37
C ALA A 215 -12.22 29.77 -7.36
N ILE A 216 -11.68 28.74 -8.02
CA ILE A 216 -10.26 28.50 -8.17
C ILE A 216 -9.92 28.32 -9.66
N ASP A 217 -8.68 28.60 -10.02
CA ASP A 217 -8.18 28.37 -11.37
C ASP A 217 -7.80 26.91 -11.61
N GLU A 218 -7.46 26.58 -12.86
CA GLU A 218 -7.09 25.23 -13.29
C GLU A 218 -5.76 24.78 -12.67
N GLU A 219 -4.81 25.70 -12.44
CA GLU A 219 -3.53 25.38 -11.83
C GLU A 219 -3.75 24.88 -10.40
N ILE A 220 -4.52 25.62 -9.60
CA ILE A 220 -4.89 25.25 -8.24
C ILE A 220 -5.71 23.96 -8.23
N ALA A 221 -6.67 23.81 -9.15
CA ALA A 221 -7.49 22.59 -9.23
C ALA A 221 -6.66 21.34 -9.54
N SER A 222 -5.56 21.49 -10.28
CA SER A 222 -4.63 20.39 -10.58
C SER A 222 -3.75 19.98 -9.41
N GLU A 223 -3.54 20.89 -8.44
CA GLU A 223 -2.77 20.65 -7.23
C GLU A 223 -3.61 20.04 -6.08
N ILE A 224 -4.93 19.98 -6.23
CA ILE A 224 -5.85 19.44 -5.22
C ILE A 224 -6.31 18.05 -5.64
N PHE A 225 -6.03 17.07 -4.81
CA PHE A 225 -6.39 15.68 -5.06
C PHE A 225 -7.62 15.29 -4.23
N VAL A 226 -8.61 14.72 -4.89
CA VAL A 226 -9.94 14.48 -4.33
C VAL A 226 -10.41 13.05 -4.57
N ALA A 227 -11.13 12.48 -3.61
CA ALA A 227 -11.88 11.25 -3.77
C ALA A 227 -13.30 11.58 -4.26
N PRO A 228 -13.67 11.18 -5.50
CA PRO A 228 -15.03 11.31 -5.97
C PRO A 228 -16.00 10.55 -5.06
N ARG A 229 -17.07 11.16 -4.61
CA ARG A 229 -18.15 10.46 -3.89
C ARG A 229 -19.15 9.94 -4.92
N GLN A 230 -19.24 8.62 -5.03
CA GLN A 230 -20.35 8.03 -5.77
C GLN A 230 -21.64 8.33 -4.99
N GLN A 231 -22.63 8.93 -5.64
CA GLN A 231 -23.99 8.96 -5.09
C GLN A 231 -24.39 7.49 -4.89
N ARG A 232 -24.58 7.09 -3.64
CA ARG A 232 -25.29 5.86 -3.36
C ARG A 232 -26.70 6.11 -3.83
N GLU A 233 -27.08 5.51 -4.96
CA GLU A 233 -28.48 5.34 -5.28
C GLU A 233 -29.13 4.64 -4.09
N GLY A 234 -30.04 5.35 -3.41
CA GLY A 234 -30.85 4.88 -2.29
C GLY A 234 -31.91 3.88 -2.74
#